data_996f0c2653aaabce73dff94663692922
#
_entry.id   996f0c2653aaabce73dff94663692922
#
_cell.length_a   1.000
_cell.length_b   1.000
_cell.length_c   1.000
_cell.angle_alpha   90.00
_cell.angle_beta   90.00
_cell.angle_gamma   90.00
#
_symmetry.space_group_name_H-M   'P 1'
#
loop_
_entity.id
_entity.type
_entity.pdbx_description
1 polymer ?
#
loop_
_entity_poly.entity_id
_entity_poly.type
_entity_poly.pdbx_seq_one_letter_code
_entity_poly.pdbx_strand_id
1 'polypeptide(L)'
;MDRGLVKTALGQIHYRTAGTGPAVMLFHINQQSSALMMELIEALAPRFRVVAMDYPSHGHSDPMPGQPDYNDYVGCAVAVMDALGIAFASVMGEAVGAGVAVHFANTHPERTERVVLLNCPFSPERGRTHVHVGELKSGLRPEDESGWPVTRTLSFMNTIDPGHAPLHPSQSWMDRINTARMEVGRNGWQAVTALANYDLDDGLRCLTHPTLILLGEHFHYTKFAAEMTARAKNARSEIVPGARFCMSWEKATEIAALTGAFLTEGV
;
A
#
# COMPACT_ATOMS: atom_id res chain seq x y z
N MET A 1 16.41 2.48 -11.49
CA MET A 1 15.44 3.00 -10.47
C MET A 1 16.05 4.20 -9.78
N ASP A 2 15.43 5.36 -9.92
CA ASP A 2 15.87 6.61 -9.31
C ASP A 2 15.18 6.86 -7.99
N ARG A 3 15.74 7.76 -7.17
CA ARG A 3 15.20 8.18 -5.88
C ARG A 3 15.29 9.69 -5.75
N GLY A 4 14.36 10.27 -5.02
CA GLY A 4 14.36 11.68 -4.73
C GLY A 4 13.60 12.05 -3.48
N LEU A 5 13.68 13.33 -3.11
CA LEU A 5 12.96 13.94 -2.01
C LEU A 5 12.15 15.12 -2.53
N VAL A 6 10.92 15.22 -2.09
CA VAL A 6 10.02 16.34 -2.39
C VAL A 6 9.67 17.04 -1.10
N LYS A 7 9.83 18.36 -1.06
CA LYS A 7 9.42 19.17 0.08
C LYS A 7 7.90 19.35 0.06
N THR A 8 7.25 19.01 1.15
CA THR A 8 5.81 19.16 1.38
C THR A 8 5.54 19.99 2.64
N ALA A 9 4.27 20.24 2.93
CA ALA A 9 3.88 20.88 4.19
C ALA A 9 4.21 20.02 5.42
N LEU A 10 4.36 18.70 5.23
CA LEU A 10 4.62 17.72 6.30
C LEU A 10 6.10 17.27 6.38
N GLY A 11 7.00 17.99 5.74
CA GLY A 11 8.43 17.63 5.64
C GLY A 11 8.81 17.12 4.26
N GLN A 12 9.99 16.52 4.15
CA GLN A 12 10.47 15.94 2.90
C GLN A 12 9.94 14.51 2.75
N ILE A 13 9.37 14.24 1.59
CA ILE A 13 8.82 12.92 1.23
C ILE A 13 9.76 12.26 0.23
N HIS A 14 10.24 11.09 0.60
CA HIS A 14 11.06 10.26 -0.26
C HIS A 14 10.19 9.50 -1.26
N TYR A 15 10.70 9.32 -2.46
CA TYR A 15 10.09 8.47 -3.48
C TYR A 15 11.14 7.67 -4.26
N ARG A 16 10.71 6.56 -4.84
CA ARG A 16 11.40 5.79 -5.87
C ARG A 16 10.62 5.89 -7.17
N THR A 17 11.34 5.95 -8.29
CA THR A 17 10.71 5.97 -9.61
C THR A 17 11.51 5.15 -10.62
N ALA A 18 10.81 4.53 -11.56
CA ALA A 18 11.41 3.81 -12.67
C ALA A 18 10.45 3.79 -13.88
N GLY A 19 11.02 3.64 -15.06
CA GLY A 19 10.29 3.54 -16.32
C GLY A 19 9.81 4.88 -16.87
N THR A 20 9.14 4.78 -18.01
CA THR A 20 8.53 5.89 -18.76
C THR A 20 7.14 5.44 -19.23
N GLY A 21 6.31 6.39 -19.68
CA GLY A 21 4.93 6.09 -20.14
C GLY A 21 3.87 6.58 -19.17
N PRO A 22 2.64 6.01 -19.20
CA PRO A 22 1.57 6.37 -18.28
C PRO A 22 1.99 6.21 -16.82
N ALA A 23 1.61 7.16 -15.97
CA ALA A 23 2.06 7.18 -14.58
C ALA A 23 1.26 6.20 -13.71
N VAL A 24 1.95 5.52 -12.81
CA VAL A 24 1.37 4.68 -11.76
C VAL A 24 1.95 5.10 -10.42
N MET A 25 1.08 5.56 -9.51
CA MET A 25 1.44 5.94 -8.15
C MET A 25 1.22 4.74 -7.23
N LEU A 26 2.25 4.31 -6.48
CA LEU A 26 2.18 3.15 -5.59
C LEU A 26 2.17 3.56 -4.12
N PHE A 27 1.31 2.92 -3.33
CA PHE A 27 1.14 3.09 -1.90
C PHE A 27 1.45 1.79 -1.14
N HIS A 28 2.45 1.84 -0.26
CA HIS A 28 2.98 0.67 0.43
C HIS A 28 2.15 0.22 1.65
N ILE A 29 2.47 -0.95 2.19
CA ILE A 29 1.89 -1.54 3.39
C ILE A 29 2.35 -0.80 4.66
N ASN A 30 1.57 -0.89 5.75
CA ASN A 30 1.97 -0.37 7.07
C ASN A 30 3.33 -0.90 7.53
N GLN A 31 4.12 -0.06 8.19
CA GLN A 31 5.47 -0.38 8.69
C GLN A 31 6.47 -0.81 7.60
N GLN A 32 6.20 -0.48 6.35
CA GLN A 32 7.07 -0.72 5.21
C GLN A 32 7.49 0.61 4.58
N SER A 33 8.06 0.52 3.40
CA SER A 33 8.45 1.67 2.57
C SER A 33 8.42 1.29 1.10
N SER A 34 8.67 2.23 0.22
CA SER A 34 8.84 1.98 -1.21
C SER A 34 9.93 0.93 -1.53
N ALA A 35 10.86 0.69 -0.60
CA ALA A 35 11.88 -0.35 -0.74
C ALA A 35 11.30 -1.78 -0.77
N LEU A 36 10.12 -2.01 -0.17
CA LEU A 36 9.46 -3.32 -0.19
C LEU A 36 8.64 -3.55 -1.47
N MET A 37 8.51 -2.52 -2.32
CA MET A 37 7.79 -2.59 -3.59
C MET A 37 8.74 -2.62 -4.81
N MET A 38 10.05 -2.78 -4.59
CA MET A 38 11.06 -2.68 -5.66
C MET A 38 10.81 -3.68 -6.78
N GLU A 39 10.47 -4.92 -6.48
CA GLU A 39 10.18 -5.96 -7.46
C GLU A 39 8.96 -5.60 -8.33
N LEU A 40 7.92 -5.05 -7.72
CA LEU A 40 6.74 -4.57 -8.46
C LEU A 40 7.05 -3.34 -9.31
N ILE A 41 7.83 -2.40 -8.78
CA ILE A 41 8.30 -1.23 -9.56
C ILE A 41 9.06 -1.69 -10.80
N GLU A 42 10.01 -2.62 -10.64
CA GLU A 42 10.81 -3.14 -11.75
C GLU A 42 9.96 -3.92 -12.77
N ALA A 43 8.97 -4.68 -12.31
CA ALA A 43 8.09 -5.45 -13.19
C ALA A 43 7.12 -4.54 -14.00
N LEU A 44 6.70 -3.40 -13.46
CA LEU A 44 5.84 -2.44 -14.14
C LEU A 44 6.61 -1.44 -15.02
N ALA A 45 7.86 -1.13 -14.68
CA ALA A 45 8.68 -0.08 -15.32
C ALA A 45 8.88 -0.23 -16.85
N PRO A 46 8.87 -1.44 -17.45
CA PRO A 46 8.95 -1.57 -18.90
C PRO A 46 7.79 -0.90 -19.67
N ARG A 47 6.66 -0.67 -19.03
CA ARG A 47 5.45 -0.15 -19.68
C ARG A 47 4.93 1.16 -19.06
N PHE A 48 5.29 1.45 -17.81
CA PHE A 48 4.74 2.54 -17.02
C PHE A 48 5.84 3.37 -16.37
N ARG A 49 5.56 4.66 -16.13
CA ARG A 49 6.33 5.47 -15.20
C ARG A 49 5.82 5.22 -13.78
N VAL A 50 6.50 4.38 -13.05
CA VAL A 50 6.11 3.98 -11.70
C VAL A 50 6.72 4.91 -10.67
N VAL A 51 5.91 5.39 -9.72
CA VAL A 51 6.36 6.22 -8.59
C VAL A 51 5.82 5.61 -7.30
N ALA A 52 6.71 5.22 -6.39
CA ALA A 52 6.37 4.72 -5.07
C ALA A 52 6.90 5.70 -4.02
N MET A 53 6.03 6.32 -3.24
CA MET A 53 6.42 7.22 -2.16
C MET A 53 6.52 6.49 -0.82
N ASP A 54 7.38 6.97 0.07
CA ASP A 54 7.35 6.62 1.48
C ASP A 54 6.38 7.56 2.20
N TYR A 55 5.45 7.02 3.00
CA TYR A 55 4.59 7.87 3.82
C TYR A 55 5.41 8.74 4.79
N PRO A 56 4.89 9.88 5.27
CA PRO A 56 5.48 10.56 6.42
C PRO A 56 5.81 9.57 7.53
N SER A 57 6.96 9.72 8.16
CA SER A 57 7.49 8.82 9.21
C SER A 57 7.87 7.42 8.75
N HIS A 58 7.80 7.09 7.47
CA HIS A 58 8.19 5.77 6.93
C HIS A 58 9.39 5.91 5.99
N GLY A 59 10.21 4.85 5.94
CA GLY A 59 11.39 4.79 5.07
C GLY A 59 12.29 6.01 5.25
N HIS A 60 12.58 6.70 4.16
CA HIS A 60 13.45 7.89 4.14
C HIS A 60 12.68 9.22 4.14
N SER A 61 11.36 9.21 4.37
CA SER A 61 10.57 10.42 4.56
C SER A 61 10.75 11.00 5.95
N ASP A 62 10.64 12.32 6.07
CA ASP A 62 10.74 13.01 7.37
C ASP A 62 9.67 12.51 8.36
N PRO A 63 10.00 12.46 9.66
CA PRO A 63 9.03 12.10 10.69
C PRO A 63 7.96 13.18 10.83
N MET A 64 6.71 12.76 10.87
CA MET A 64 5.57 13.65 11.14
C MET A 64 5.16 13.55 12.61
N PRO A 65 5.05 14.65 13.34
CA PRO A 65 4.51 14.66 14.69
C PRO A 65 3.00 14.40 14.67
N GLY A 66 2.51 13.66 15.67
CA GLY A 66 1.07 13.39 15.83
C GLY A 66 0.59 12.19 15.01
N GLN A 67 -0.70 12.18 14.74
CA GLN A 67 -1.37 11.09 14.03
C GLN A 67 -1.86 11.60 12.66
N PRO A 68 -1.19 11.23 11.55
CA PRO A 68 -1.67 11.55 10.21
C PRO A 68 -2.99 10.82 9.89
N ASP A 69 -3.79 11.44 9.03
CA ASP A 69 -4.94 10.81 8.38
C ASP A 69 -4.66 10.56 6.89
N TYR A 70 -5.67 10.10 6.15
CA TYR A 70 -5.50 9.85 4.72
C TYR A 70 -5.40 11.12 3.88
N ASN A 71 -5.91 12.27 4.34
CA ASN A 71 -5.71 13.54 3.65
C ASN A 71 -4.23 13.94 3.68
N ASP A 72 -3.54 13.68 4.78
CA ASP A 72 -2.10 13.93 4.91
C ASP A 72 -1.30 13.09 3.91
N TYR A 73 -1.60 11.78 3.81
CA TYR A 73 -0.91 10.90 2.85
C TYR A 73 -1.21 11.26 1.40
N VAL A 74 -2.46 11.56 1.09
CA VAL A 74 -2.88 12.00 -0.25
C VAL A 74 -2.27 13.34 -0.61
N GLY A 75 -2.24 14.30 0.32
CA GLY A 75 -1.57 15.60 0.12
C GLY A 75 -0.08 15.45 -0.21
N CYS A 76 0.61 14.52 0.44
CA CYS A 76 1.99 14.17 0.10
C CYS A 76 2.10 13.55 -1.30
N ALA A 77 1.19 12.65 -1.67
CA ALA A 77 1.18 12.02 -3.00
C ALA A 77 0.96 13.06 -4.11
N VAL A 78 0.03 13.98 -3.92
CA VAL A 78 -0.21 15.10 -4.86
C VAL A 78 1.04 15.95 -5.00
N ALA A 79 1.70 16.32 -3.89
CA ALA A 79 2.94 17.11 -3.93
C ALA A 79 4.07 16.37 -4.67
N VAL A 80 4.18 15.05 -4.51
CA VAL A 80 5.15 14.23 -5.26
C VAL A 80 4.80 14.22 -6.75
N MET A 81 3.54 14.05 -7.12
CA MET A 81 3.08 14.09 -8.52
C MET A 81 3.39 15.45 -9.15
N ASP A 82 3.09 16.55 -8.45
CA ASP A 82 3.32 17.92 -8.95
C ASP A 82 4.82 18.19 -9.18
N ALA A 83 5.67 17.80 -8.23
CA ALA A 83 7.12 17.95 -8.34
C ALA A 83 7.72 17.14 -9.50
N LEU A 84 7.07 16.03 -9.87
CA LEU A 84 7.47 15.16 -10.98
C LEU A 84 6.80 15.52 -12.32
N GLY A 85 5.94 16.55 -12.35
CA GLY A 85 5.18 16.96 -13.54
C GLY A 85 4.15 15.92 -13.98
N ILE A 86 3.58 15.15 -13.04
CA ILE A 86 2.56 14.14 -13.31
C ILE A 86 1.17 14.76 -13.10
N ALA A 87 0.47 15.05 -14.18
CA ALA A 87 -0.85 15.65 -14.12
C ALA A 87 -1.92 14.67 -13.60
N PHE A 88 -1.87 13.42 -14.02
CA PHE A 88 -2.77 12.34 -13.61
C PHE A 88 -2.00 11.00 -13.59
N ALA A 89 -2.48 10.06 -12.81
CA ALA A 89 -1.89 8.73 -12.68
C ALA A 89 -2.95 7.69 -12.38
N SER A 90 -2.68 6.44 -12.73
CA SER A 90 -3.36 5.33 -12.05
C SER A 90 -2.80 5.18 -10.65
N VAL A 91 -3.66 4.91 -9.68
CA VAL A 91 -3.25 4.74 -8.28
C VAL A 91 -3.36 3.29 -7.86
N MET A 92 -2.34 2.79 -7.19
CA MET A 92 -2.25 1.40 -6.79
C MET A 92 -1.76 1.30 -5.36
N GLY A 93 -2.41 0.50 -4.53
CA GLY A 93 -2.01 0.37 -3.12
C GLY A 93 -2.24 -1.02 -2.57
N GLU A 94 -1.40 -1.42 -1.62
CA GLU A 94 -1.49 -2.72 -0.95
C GLU A 94 -1.84 -2.55 0.54
N ALA A 95 -2.82 -3.31 1.02
CA ALA A 95 -3.33 -3.27 2.39
C ALA A 95 -3.72 -1.85 2.84
N VAL A 96 -3.00 -1.24 3.79
CA VAL A 96 -3.21 0.17 4.18
C VAL A 96 -3.15 1.08 2.95
N GLY A 97 -2.23 0.82 2.04
CA GLY A 97 -2.08 1.57 0.79
C GLY A 97 -3.30 1.48 -0.12
N ALA A 98 -4.06 0.38 -0.08
CA ALA A 98 -5.31 0.28 -0.82
C ALA A 98 -6.33 1.32 -0.35
N GLY A 99 -6.42 1.54 0.96
CA GLY A 99 -7.26 2.62 1.51
C GLY A 99 -6.80 4.01 1.08
N VAL A 100 -5.47 4.25 1.04
CA VAL A 100 -4.92 5.52 0.53
C VAL A 100 -5.27 5.71 -0.95
N ALA A 101 -5.18 4.65 -1.78
CA ALA A 101 -5.55 4.71 -3.19
C ALA A 101 -7.04 5.01 -3.39
N VAL A 102 -7.92 4.40 -2.60
CA VAL A 102 -9.37 4.70 -2.60
C VAL A 102 -9.62 6.15 -2.22
N HIS A 103 -8.99 6.63 -1.15
CA HIS A 103 -9.16 8.01 -0.70
C HIS A 103 -8.62 9.03 -1.72
N PHE A 104 -7.46 8.74 -2.32
CA PHE A 104 -6.90 9.57 -3.39
C PHE A 104 -7.88 9.70 -4.57
N ALA A 105 -8.40 8.58 -5.07
CA ALA A 105 -9.31 8.58 -6.20
C ALA A 105 -10.64 9.32 -5.91
N ASN A 106 -11.13 9.27 -4.67
CA ASN A 106 -12.35 9.98 -4.27
C ASN A 106 -12.14 11.48 -4.06
N THR A 107 -10.97 11.90 -3.61
CA THR A 107 -10.68 13.32 -3.31
C THR A 107 -10.02 14.05 -4.47
N HIS A 108 -9.38 13.34 -5.40
CA HIS A 108 -8.72 13.87 -6.60
C HIS A 108 -9.13 13.07 -7.85
N PRO A 109 -10.44 13.03 -8.16
CA PRO A 109 -10.93 12.21 -9.28
C PRO A 109 -10.33 12.66 -10.62
N GLU A 110 -10.09 13.96 -10.82
CA GLU A 110 -9.48 14.52 -12.03
C GLU A 110 -7.98 14.17 -12.17
N ARG A 111 -7.34 13.73 -11.11
CA ARG A 111 -5.93 13.31 -11.08
C ARG A 111 -5.78 11.78 -11.17
N THR A 112 -6.90 11.04 -11.21
CA THR A 112 -6.93 9.58 -11.19
C THR A 112 -7.42 9.03 -12.51
N GLU A 113 -6.70 8.07 -13.10
CA GLU A 113 -7.15 7.34 -14.28
C GLU A 113 -7.86 6.04 -13.90
N ARG A 114 -7.18 5.19 -13.17
CA ARG A 114 -7.66 3.86 -12.74
C ARG A 114 -7.18 3.56 -11.33
N VAL A 115 -7.83 2.61 -10.68
CA VAL A 115 -7.50 2.19 -9.31
C VAL A 115 -7.16 0.71 -9.28
N VAL A 116 -6.07 0.34 -8.62
CA VAL A 116 -5.70 -1.06 -8.37
C VAL A 116 -5.52 -1.27 -6.87
N LEU A 117 -6.28 -2.19 -6.32
CA LEU A 117 -6.28 -2.50 -4.89
C LEU A 117 -5.70 -3.90 -4.66
N LEU A 118 -4.56 -3.96 -4.00
CA LEU A 118 -3.91 -5.21 -3.62
C LEU A 118 -4.25 -5.53 -2.16
N ASN A 119 -4.76 -6.73 -1.91
CA ASN A 119 -5.07 -7.18 -0.54
C ASN A 119 -5.79 -6.10 0.28
N CYS A 120 -6.83 -5.51 -0.30
CA CYS A 120 -7.62 -4.47 0.34
C CYS A 120 -8.27 -5.02 1.62
N PRO A 121 -8.06 -4.41 2.80
CA PRO A 121 -8.49 -4.95 4.09
C PRO A 121 -9.95 -4.60 4.41
N PHE A 122 -10.85 -4.98 3.53
CA PHE A 122 -12.28 -4.74 3.67
C PHE A 122 -13.00 -5.88 4.39
N SER A 123 -13.96 -5.53 5.24
CA SER A 123 -14.94 -6.46 5.77
C SER A 123 -16.29 -5.79 5.98
N PRO A 124 -17.37 -6.45 5.57
CA PRO A 124 -18.73 -5.93 5.73
C PRO A 124 -19.25 -5.94 7.18
N GLU A 125 -18.65 -6.73 8.05
CA GLU A 125 -19.21 -7.01 9.37
C GLU A 125 -19.11 -5.85 10.36
N ARG A 126 -18.25 -4.88 10.10
CA ARG A 126 -17.94 -3.79 11.05
C ARG A 126 -18.12 -2.37 10.50
N GLY A 127 -18.58 -2.19 9.28
CA GLY A 127 -18.86 -0.88 8.65
C GLY A 127 -17.65 0.04 8.47
N ARG A 128 -16.66 -0.07 9.33
CA ARG A 128 -15.33 0.53 9.25
C ARG A 128 -14.27 -0.56 9.16
N THR A 129 -13.04 -0.19 8.88
CA THR A 129 -11.97 -1.17 8.75
C THR A 129 -11.84 -2.06 9.98
N HIS A 130 -11.58 -3.35 9.77
CA HIS A 130 -11.41 -4.34 10.85
C HIS A 130 -10.16 -4.17 11.70
N VAL A 131 -9.35 -3.19 11.41
CA VAL A 131 -8.07 -3.06 12.09
C VAL A 131 -8.30 -2.55 13.50
N HIS A 132 -8.42 -3.45 14.45
CA HIS A 132 -8.33 -3.14 15.88
C HIS A 132 -6.88 -2.78 16.20
N VAL A 133 -6.56 -1.49 16.08
CA VAL A 133 -5.22 -0.97 16.39
C VAL A 133 -4.77 -1.40 17.79
N GLY A 134 -5.69 -1.49 18.75
CA GLY A 134 -5.40 -1.98 20.10
C GLY A 134 -4.96 -3.44 20.13
N GLU A 135 -5.62 -4.31 19.37
CA GLU A 135 -5.25 -5.73 19.26
C GLU A 135 -3.92 -5.90 18.52
N LEU A 136 -3.71 -5.14 17.45
CA LEU A 136 -2.43 -5.11 16.76
C LEU A 136 -1.30 -4.64 17.67
N LYS A 137 -1.51 -3.57 18.43
CA LYS A 137 -0.53 -3.06 19.39
C LYS A 137 -0.23 -4.06 20.51
N SER A 138 -1.21 -4.81 20.98
CA SER A 138 -1.03 -5.82 22.03
C SER A 138 -0.26 -7.05 21.52
N GLY A 139 -0.46 -7.45 20.25
CA GLY A 139 0.20 -8.60 19.64
C GLY A 139 1.55 -8.28 18.99
N LEU A 140 1.80 -7.02 18.66
CA LEU A 140 2.95 -6.58 17.90
C LEU A 140 3.70 -5.47 18.64
N ARG A 141 4.45 -5.82 19.68
CA ARG A 141 5.34 -4.84 20.29
C ARG A 141 6.43 -4.47 19.28
N PRO A 142 6.48 -3.25 18.76
CA PRO A 142 7.54 -2.83 17.84
C PRO A 142 8.86 -2.56 18.57
N GLU A 143 8.81 -2.53 19.89
CA GLU A 143 9.95 -2.25 20.77
C GLU A 143 10.07 -3.32 21.84
N ASP A 144 11.30 -3.65 22.22
CA ASP A 144 11.58 -4.42 23.42
C ASP A 144 11.46 -3.56 24.70
N GLU A 145 11.72 -4.14 25.85
CA GLU A 145 11.63 -3.43 27.15
C GLU A 145 12.59 -2.24 27.27
N SER A 146 13.67 -2.22 26.48
CA SER A 146 14.63 -1.11 26.44
C SER A 146 14.25 -0.01 25.44
N GLY A 147 13.18 -0.21 24.68
CA GLY A 147 12.69 0.74 23.66
C GLY A 147 13.35 0.56 22.29
N TRP A 148 14.07 -0.53 22.06
CA TRP A 148 14.65 -0.84 20.76
C TRP A 148 13.60 -1.50 19.84
N PRO A 149 13.60 -1.19 18.53
CA PRO A 149 12.77 -1.88 17.57
C PRO A 149 13.06 -3.38 17.55
N VAL A 150 12.02 -4.20 17.69
CA VAL A 150 12.14 -5.65 17.57
C VAL A 150 12.09 -6.04 16.11
N THR A 151 13.20 -6.60 15.60
CA THR A 151 13.24 -7.18 14.26
C THR A 151 12.39 -8.45 14.23
N ARG A 152 11.68 -8.66 13.13
CA ARG A 152 10.84 -9.85 12.96
C ARG A 152 11.58 -10.92 12.21
N THR A 153 11.48 -12.12 12.76
CA THR A 153 11.86 -13.34 12.04
C THR A 153 10.68 -13.87 11.24
N LEU A 154 10.96 -14.67 10.22
CA LEU A 154 9.93 -15.38 9.46
C LEU A 154 9.05 -16.26 10.37
N SER A 155 9.63 -16.92 11.34
CA SER A 155 8.92 -17.74 12.31
C SER A 155 7.89 -16.94 13.10
N PHE A 156 8.25 -15.74 13.56
CA PHE A 156 7.34 -14.86 14.27
C PHE A 156 6.17 -14.39 13.36
N MET A 157 6.46 -14.01 12.12
CA MET A 157 5.43 -13.61 11.16
C MET A 157 4.44 -14.74 10.89
N ASN A 158 4.92 -15.97 10.71
CA ASN A 158 4.06 -17.13 10.50
C ASN A 158 3.24 -17.52 11.73
N THR A 159 3.69 -17.19 12.93
CA THR A 159 2.95 -17.44 14.17
C THR A 159 1.77 -16.50 14.34
N ILE A 160 1.89 -15.26 13.89
CA ILE A 160 0.84 -14.25 13.99
C ILE A 160 -0.26 -14.50 12.96
N ASP A 161 0.13 -14.75 11.72
CA ASP A 161 -0.77 -15.03 10.60
C ASP A 161 0.00 -15.86 9.56
N PRO A 162 -0.33 -17.15 9.39
CA PRO A 162 0.31 -18.00 8.38
C PRO A 162 0.16 -17.45 6.95
N GLY A 163 -0.86 -16.63 6.68
CA GLY A 163 -1.03 -15.91 5.43
C GLY A 163 -0.22 -14.61 5.29
N HIS A 164 0.49 -14.18 6.33
CA HIS A 164 1.13 -12.85 6.39
C HIS A 164 2.51 -12.82 5.73
N ALA A 165 3.30 -13.86 5.90
CA ALA A 165 4.65 -13.92 5.39
C ALA A 165 4.71 -14.66 4.05
N PRO A 166 5.59 -14.24 3.13
CA PRO A 166 5.90 -15.03 1.93
C PRO A 166 6.37 -16.44 2.28
N LEU A 167 6.08 -17.39 1.38
CA LEU A 167 6.50 -18.80 1.61
C LEU A 167 8.01 -18.97 1.67
N HIS A 168 8.74 -18.24 0.81
CA HIS A 168 10.18 -18.36 0.64
C HIS A 168 10.84 -16.98 0.55
N PRO A 169 10.83 -16.17 1.63
CA PRO A 169 11.44 -14.85 1.59
C PRO A 169 12.95 -14.96 1.40
N SER A 170 13.50 -14.13 0.52
CA SER A 170 14.96 -14.01 0.40
C SER A 170 15.54 -13.28 1.60
N GLN A 171 16.84 -13.46 1.85
CA GLN A 171 17.55 -12.70 2.90
C GLN A 171 17.42 -11.18 2.62
N SER A 172 17.58 -10.78 1.37
CA SER A 172 17.44 -9.37 0.97
C SER A 172 16.06 -8.78 1.29
N TRP A 173 14.98 -9.56 1.14
CA TRP A 173 13.64 -9.12 1.54
C TRP A 173 13.52 -8.99 3.06
N MET A 174 14.05 -9.96 3.80
CA MET A 174 14.06 -9.92 5.28
C MET A 174 14.85 -8.72 5.81
N ASP A 175 15.98 -8.42 5.21
CA ASP A 175 16.80 -7.27 5.59
C ASP A 175 16.04 -5.95 5.33
N ARG A 176 15.37 -5.83 4.18
CA ARG A 176 14.58 -4.64 3.85
C ARG A 176 13.39 -4.44 4.78
N ILE A 177 12.65 -5.49 5.12
CA ILE A 177 11.49 -5.35 6.01
C ILE A 177 11.94 -4.99 7.44
N ASN A 178 13.05 -5.55 7.91
CA ASN A 178 13.61 -5.19 9.20
C ASN A 178 14.11 -3.73 9.21
N THR A 179 14.82 -3.32 8.15
CA THR A 179 15.27 -1.93 7.99
C THR A 179 14.09 -0.96 8.02
N ALA A 180 13.05 -1.20 7.22
CA ALA A 180 11.88 -0.34 7.17
C ALA A 180 11.18 -0.21 8.54
N ARG A 181 11.17 -1.29 9.33
CA ARG A 181 10.61 -1.27 10.69
C ARG A 181 11.46 -0.47 11.67
N MET A 182 12.77 -0.57 11.56
CA MET A 182 13.67 0.25 12.36
C MET A 182 13.56 1.73 12.01
N GLU A 183 13.44 2.06 10.72
CA GLU A 183 13.27 3.43 10.24
C GLU A 183 11.97 4.06 10.75
N VAL A 184 10.86 3.34 10.68
CA VAL A 184 9.56 3.85 11.16
C VAL A 184 9.48 3.95 12.68
N GLY A 185 10.17 3.07 13.41
CA GLY A 185 10.28 3.07 14.87
C GLY A 185 8.94 3.23 15.57
N ARG A 186 8.82 4.23 16.46
CA ARG A 186 7.60 4.52 17.24
C ARG A 186 6.40 4.95 16.41
N ASN A 187 6.63 5.40 15.20
CA ASN A 187 5.57 5.85 14.28
C ASN A 187 4.92 4.70 13.51
N GLY A 188 5.36 3.47 13.72
CA GLY A 188 4.90 2.29 12.97
C GLY A 188 3.40 1.99 13.01
N TRP A 189 2.65 2.66 13.89
CA TRP A 189 1.20 2.53 14.01
C TRP A 189 0.41 3.63 13.30
N GLN A 190 1.06 4.68 12.82
CA GLN A 190 0.39 5.83 12.23
C GLN A 190 -0.49 5.43 11.03
N ALA A 191 0.05 4.71 10.07
CA ALA A 191 -0.68 4.37 8.85
C ALA A 191 -1.86 3.40 9.10
N VAL A 192 -1.69 2.41 9.98
CA VAL A 192 -2.78 1.50 10.34
C VAL A 192 -3.83 2.19 11.20
N THR A 193 -3.46 3.18 12.02
CA THR A 193 -4.40 4.00 12.77
C THR A 193 -5.21 4.90 11.83
N ALA A 194 -4.58 5.48 10.81
CA ALA A 194 -5.28 6.23 9.77
C ALA A 194 -6.31 5.35 9.03
N LEU A 195 -5.93 4.11 8.68
CA LEU A 195 -6.86 3.13 8.10
C LEU A 195 -8.03 2.82 9.04
N ALA A 196 -7.77 2.61 10.32
CA ALA A 196 -8.83 2.29 11.31
C ALA A 196 -9.82 3.45 11.51
N ASN A 197 -9.40 4.68 11.25
CA ASN A 197 -10.24 5.87 11.31
C ASN A 197 -10.94 6.21 9.99
N TYR A 198 -10.61 5.51 8.91
CA TYR A 198 -11.19 5.71 7.58
C TYR A 198 -12.37 4.77 7.36
N ASP A 199 -13.47 5.27 6.83
CA ASP A 199 -14.61 4.45 6.41
C ASP A 199 -14.35 3.89 5.01
N LEU A 200 -13.73 2.71 4.96
CA LEU A 200 -13.39 2.05 3.70
C LEU A 200 -14.63 1.54 2.95
N ASP A 201 -15.72 1.19 3.65
CA ASP A 201 -16.98 0.78 3.00
C ASP A 201 -17.58 1.94 2.22
N ASP A 202 -17.68 3.12 2.85
CA ASP A 202 -18.13 4.33 2.17
C ASP A 202 -17.17 4.76 1.06
N GLY A 203 -15.87 4.69 1.31
CA GLY A 203 -14.85 4.98 0.31
C GLY A 203 -14.99 4.13 -0.96
N LEU A 204 -15.24 2.84 -0.84
CA LEU A 204 -15.48 1.95 -1.98
C LEU A 204 -16.79 2.29 -2.71
N ARG A 205 -17.86 2.63 -1.98
CA ARG A 205 -19.15 3.04 -2.57
C ARG A 205 -19.05 4.35 -3.38
N CYS A 206 -18.21 5.27 -2.94
CA CYS A 206 -17.96 6.53 -3.61
C CYS A 206 -17.05 6.39 -4.84
N LEU A 207 -16.33 5.27 -4.95
CA LEU A 207 -15.36 5.06 -6.03
C LEU A 207 -16.05 4.89 -7.39
N THR A 208 -15.73 5.79 -8.32
CA THR A 208 -16.33 5.83 -9.67
C THR A 208 -15.39 5.37 -10.78
N HIS A 209 -14.09 5.33 -10.51
CA HIS A 209 -13.07 4.95 -11.49
C HIS A 209 -13.10 3.46 -11.80
N PRO A 210 -12.67 3.04 -12.99
CA PRO A 210 -12.40 1.64 -13.25
C PRO A 210 -11.43 1.09 -12.20
N THR A 211 -11.82 -0.01 -11.55
CA THR A 211 -11.10 -0.55 -10.39
C THR A 211 -10.82 -2.04 -10.56
N LEU A 212 -9.57 -2.43 -10.38
CA LEU A 212 -9.13 -3.82 -10.29
C LEU A 212 -8.79 -4.14 -8.83
N ILE A 213 -9.41 -5.17 -8.28
CA ILE A 213 -9.15 -5.66 -6.92
C ILE A 213 -8.45 -7.00 -7.04
N LEU A 214 -7.19 -7.08 -6.63
CA LEU A 214 -6.39 -8.30 -6.60
C LEU A 214 -6.24 -8.78 -5.16
N LEU A 215 -6.64 -10.00 -4.89
CA LEU A 215 -6.62 -10.60 -3.57
C LEU A 215 -5.80 -11.89 -3.58
N GLY A 216 -4.89 -12.03 -2.64
CA GLY A 216 -4.14 -13.25 -2.46
C GLY A 216 -5.04 -14.40 -2.01
N GLU A 217 -4.86 -15.59 -2.58
CA GLU A 217 -5.65 -16.79 -2.21
C GLU A 217 -5.65 -17.05 -0.70
N HIS A 218 -4.51 -16.81 -0.05
CA HIS A 218 -4.32 -17.05 1.38
C HIS A 218 -4.48 -15.80 2.26
N PHE A 219 -4.96 -14.69 1.69
CA PHE A 219 -5.24 -13.48 2.45
C PHE A 219 -6.60 -13.58 3.13
N HIS A 220 -6.67 -13.32 4.42
CA HIS A 220 -7.88 -13.59 5.22
C HIS A 220 -9.12 -12.77 4.85
N TYR A 221 -8.97 -11.62 4.15
CA TYR A 221 -10.11 -10.86 3.64
C TYR A 221 -10.57 -11.30 2.25
N THR A 222 -9.91 -12.24 1.60
CA THR A 222 -10.28 -12.75 0.27
C THR A 222 -11.69 -13.35 0.25
N LYS A 223 -12.15 -13.88 1.37
CA LYS A 223 -13.54 -14.34 1.54
C LYS A 223 -14.60 -13.26 1.29
N PHE A 224 -14.23 -11.98 1.34
CA PHE A 224 -15.12 -10.84 1.09
C PHE A 224 -14.96 -10.23 -0.31
N ALA A 225 -14.33 -10.94 -1.26
CA ALA A 225 -14.08 -10.45 -2.61
C ALA A 225 -15.36 -10.00 -3.34
N ALA A 226 -16.42 -10.79 -3.23
CA ALA A 226 -17.71 -10.49 -3.86
C ALA A 226 -18.36 -9.23 -3.27
N GLU A 227 -18.37 -9.11 -1.94
CA GLU A 227 -18.92 -7.95 -1.24
C GLU A 227 -18.11 -6.69 -1.53
N MET A 228 -16.79 -6.79 -1.56
CA MET A 228 -15.89 -5.68 -1.91
C MET A 228 -16.14 -5.19 -3.33
N THR A 229 -16.23 -6.12 -4.30
CA THR A 229 -16.52 -5.81 -5.69
C THR A 229 -17.89 -5.14 -5.84
N ALA A 230 -18.90 -5.61 -5.11
CA ALA A 230 -20.23 -5.04 -5.15
C ALA A 230 -20.33 -3.61 -4.57
N ARG A 231 -19.36 -3.18 -3.76
CA ARG A 231 -19.30 -1.79 -3.24
C ARG A 231 -18.88 -0.79 -4.31
N ALA A 232 -17.87 -1.10 -5.11
CA ALA A 232 -17.35 -0.20 -6.13
C ALA A 232 -18.05 -0.41 -7.48
N LYS A 233 -18.66 0.64 -8.03
CA LYS A 233 -19.55 0.56 -9.21
C LYS A 233 -18.89 -0.02 -10.46
N ASN A 234 -17.60 0.26 -10.66
CA ASN A 234 -16.84 -0.11 -11.85
C ASN A 234 -15.67 -1.04 -11.49
N ALA A 235 -15.89 -1.93 -10.51
CA ALA A 235 -14.85 -2.84 -10.04
C ALA A 235 -15.01 -4.26 -10.60
N ARG A 236 -13.89 -4.91 -10.77
CA ARG A 236 -13.79 -6.37 -10.85
C ARG A 236 -12.72 -6.86 -9.89
N SER A 237 -12.86 -8.09 -9.45
CA SER A 237 -11.87 -8.72 -8.57
C SER A 237 -11.31 -9.99 -9.17
N GLU A 238 -10.04 -10.26 -8.86
CA GLU A 238 -9.36 -11.51 -9.24
C GLU A 238 -8.59 -12.04 -8.02
N ILE A 239 -8.59 -13.36 -7.83
CA ILE A 239 -7.83 -14.04 -6.80
C ILE A 239 -6.51 -14.50 -7.41
N VAL A 240 -5.40 -14.12 -6.78
CA VAL A 240 -4.05 -14.47 -7.24
C VAL A 240 -3.64 -15.79 -6.57
N PRO A 241 -3.49 -16.88 -7.35
CA PRO A 241 -3.19 -18.20 -6.80
C PRO A 241 -1.87 -18.23 -6.00
N GLY A 242 -1.90 -18.89 -4.85
CA GLY A 242 -0.75 -19.03 -3.94
C GLY A 242 -0.25 -17.74 -3.31
N ALA A 243 -0.86 -16.59 -3.60
CA ALA A 243 -0.44 -15.32 -3.04
C ALA A 243 -0.91 -15.14 -1.59
N ARG A 244 -0.08 -14.44 -0.83
CA ARG A 244 -0.28 -14.09 0.58
C ARG A 244 -0.38 -12.58 0.77
N PHE A 245 -0.04 -12.07 1.96
CA PHE A 245 -0.18 -10.67 2.31
C PHE A 245 0.77 -9.74 1.54
N CYS A 246 2.02 -10.14 1.29
CA CYS A 246 3.01 -9.27 0.63
C CYS A 246 3.08 -9.55 -0.89
N MET A 247 1.98 -9.31 -1.61
CA MET A 247 1.88 -9.63 -3.04
C MET A 247 2.81 -8.81 -3.93
N SER A 248 3.04 -7.54 -3.58
CA SER A 248 3.94 -6.64 -4.32
C SER A 248 5.38 -7.14 -4.41
N TRP A 249 5.75 -8.04 -3.53
CA TRP A 249 7.02 -8.74 -3.58
C TRP A 249 6.86 -10.19 -4.08
N GLU A 250 6.01 -10.98 -3.43
CA GLU A 250 5.91 -12.44 -3.66
C GLU A 250 5.42 -12.78 -5.08
N LYS A 251 4.55 -11.94 -5.63
CA LYS A 251 3.87 -12.13 -6.93
C LYS A 251 4.05 -10.93 -7.88
N ALA A 252 5.17 -10.22 -7.75
CA ALA A 252 5.39 -8.98 -8.50
C ALA A 252 5.17 -9.12 -10.01
N THR A 253 5.63 -10.20 -10.61
CA THR A 253 5.49 -10.45 -12.05
C THR A 253 4.04 -10.70 -12.45
N GLU A 254 3.32 -11.55 -11.70
CA GLU A 254 1.90 -11.84 -11.94
C GLU A 254 1.04 -10.58 -11.73
N ILE A 255 1.31 -9.86 -10.64
CA ILE A 255 0.61 -8.59 -10.34
C ILE A 255 0.86 -7.57 -11.46
N ALA A 256 2.10 -7.44 -11.93
CA ALA A 256 2.42 -6.52 -13.02
C ALA A 256 1.75 -6.91 -14.34
N ALA A 257 1.60 -8.19 -14.62
CA ALA A 257 0.90 -8.68 -15.82
C ALA A 257 -0.60 -8.35 -15.75
N LEU A 258 -1.28 -8.68 -14.64
CA LEU A 258 -2.72 -8.40 -14.43
C LEU A 258 -3.00 -6.90 -14.41
N THR A 259 -2.21 -6.15 -13.66
CA THR A 259 -2.30 -4.68 -13.60
C THR A 259 -2.04 -4.07 -14.98
N GLY A 260 -0.99 -4.49 -15.67
CA GLY A 260 -0.64 -3.95 -16.98
C GLY A 260 -1.70 -4.21 -18.04
N ALA A 261 -2.37 -5.36 -18.02
CA ALA A 261 -3.51 -5.63 -18.89
C ALA A 261 -4.67 -4.67 -18.57
N PHE A 262 -5.03 -4.53 -17.30
CA PHE A 262 -6.10 -3.65 -16.84
C PHE A 262 -5.83 -2.17 -17.17
N LEU A 263 -4.61 -1.68 -16.92
CA LEU A 263 -4.27 -0.27 -17.13
C LEU A 263 -4.25 0.15 -18.60
N THR A 264 -4.20 -0.80 -19.53
CA THR A 264 -4.20 -0.53 -20.98
C THR A 264 -5.51 -0.91 -21.67
N GLU A 265 -6.53 -1.32 -20.95
CA GLU A 265 -7.86 -1.60 -21.52
C GLU A 265 -8.48 -0.35 -22.15
N GLY A 266 -8.84 -0.45 -23.43
CA GLY A 266 -9.55 0.62 -24.14
C GLY A 266 -8.68 1.83 -24.53
N VAL A 267 -7.34 1.68 -24.51
CA VAL A 267 -6.39 2.66 -25.05
C VAL A 267 -6.05 2.32 -26.51
#